data_8a9b1fb43159306fe49c124d6b8ee465
#
_entry.id   8a9b1fb43159306fe49c124d6b8ee465
#
_cell.length_a   1.000
_cell.length_b   1.000
_cell.length_c   1.000
_cell.angle_alpha   90.00
_cell.angle_beta   90.00
_cell.angle_gamma   90.00
#
_symmetry.space_group_name_H-M   'P 1'
#
loop_
_entity.id
_entity.type
_entity.pdbx_description
1 polymer ?
#
loop_
_entity_poly.entity_id
_entity_poly.type
_entity_poly.pdbx_seq_one_letter_code
_entity_poly.pdbx_strand_id
1 'polypeptide(L)'
;MKPAVAVIMGSQSDWETMKECCLILDELAIPYQKKVVSAHRTPDLMFEFAETARAEGIKVIVAGAGGAAHLPGMVAAKTTLPVIGVPVQSRALNGLDSLLSIVQMPGGVPVATTAIGKAGATNAGLLAAQML
;
A
#
# COMPACT_ATOMS: atom_id res chain seq x y z
N MET A 1 -20.04 -7.51 2.78
CA MET A 1 -19.18 -7.50 3.96
C MET A 1 -18.30 -6.26 3.96
N LYS A 2 -17.97 -5.76 5.13
CA LYS A 2 -17.05 -4.63 5.24
C LYS A 2 -15.64 -5.06 4.80
N PRO A 3 -14.92 -4.23 4.05
CA PRO A 3 -13.54 -4.54 3.68
C PRO A 3 -12.63 -4.60 4.91
N ALA A 4 -11.77 -5.62 4.93
CA ALA A 4 -10.78 -5.80 5.98
C ALA A 4 -9.41 -5.27 5.55
N VAL A 5 -9.16 -5.20 4.26
CA VAL A 5 -7.91 -4.70 3.67
C VAL A 5 -8.21 -3.51 2.78
N ALA A 6 -7.42 -2.47 2.88
CA ALA A 6 -7.45 -1.37 1.93
C ALA A 6 -6.23 -1.46 1.03
N VAL A 7 -6.46 -1.48 -0.28
CA VAL A 7 -5.39 -1.46 -1.29
C VAL A 7 -5.39 -0.07 -1.90
N ILE A 8 -4.39 0.71 -1.58
CA ILE A 8 -4.27 2.08 -2.08
C ILE A 8 -3.03 2.21 -2.96
N MET A 9 -3.08 3.16 -3.88
CA MET A 9 -1.99 3.40 -4.83
C MET A 9 -1.92 4.88 -5.16
N GLY A 10 -0.72 5.37 -5.42
CA GLY A 10 -0.48 6.80 -5.63
C GLY A 10 -0.94 7.32 -6.96
N SER A 11 -1.19 6.46 -7.94
CA SER A 11 -1.57 6.83 -9.29
C SER A 11 -2.39 5.70 -9.93
N GLN A 12 -3.27 6.08 -10.84
CA GLN A 12 -4.04 5.11 -11.64
C GLN A 12 -3.10 4.17 -12.41
N SER A 13 -1.93 4.67 -12.83
CA SER A 13 -0.96 3.85 -13.56
C SER A 13 -0.37 2.71 -12.71
N ASP A 14 -0.45 2.80 -11.38
CA ASP A 14 0.04 1.74 -10.50
C ASP A 14 -0.89 0.52 -10.47
N TRP A 15 -2.09 0.64 -11.02
CA TRP A 15 -3.07 -0.45 -11.02
C TRP A 15 -2.57 -1.71 -11.71
N GLU A 16 -1.77 -1.58 -12.78
CA GLU A 16 -1.19 -2.73 -13.47
C GLU A 16 -0.39 -3.62 -12.53
N THR A 17 0.25 -3.03 -11.53
CA THR A 17 0.98 -3.75 -10.50
C THR A 17 0.06 -4.17 -9.36
N MET A 18 -0.72 -3.23 -8.84
CA MET A 18 -1.49 -3.44 -7.62
C MET A 18 -2.67 -4.39 -7.80
N LYS A 19 -3.14 -4.57 -9.02
CA LYS A 19 -4.21 -5.55 -9.27
C LYS A 19 -3.80 -6.97 -8.85
N GLU A 20 -2.51 -7.30 -8.89
CA GLU A 20 -2.04 -8.63 -8.46
C GLU A 20 -2.32 -8.87 -6.97
N CYS A 21 -2.23 -7.82 -6.15
CA CYS A 21 -2.61 -7.89 -4.75
C CYS A 21 -4.11 -8.19 -4.62
N CYS A 22 -4.94 -7.48 -5.40
CA CYS A 22 -6.39 -7.66 -5.36
C CYS A 22 -6.80 -9.07 -5.83
N LEU A 23 -6.12 -9.62 -6.83
CA LEU A 23 -6.40 -10.98 -7.30
C LEU A 23 -6.15 -12.03 -6.21
N ILE A 24 -5.09 -11.88 -5.45
CA ILE A 24 -4.81 -12.77 -4.30
C ILE A 24 -5.91 -12.65 -3.24
N LEU A 25 -6.32 -11.43 -2.93
CA LEU A 25 -7.37 -11.22 -1.94
C LEU A 25 -8.71 -11.82 -2.41
N ASP A 26 -8.99 -11.72 -3.71
CA ASP A 26 -10.17 -12.36 -4.31
C ASP A 26 -10.10 -13.88 -4.16
N GLU A 27 -8.96 -14.50 -4.48
CA GLU A 27 -8.79 -15.95 -4.34
C GLU A 27 -9.00 -16.42 -2.90
N LEU A 28 -8.58 -15.62 -1.94
CA LEU A 28 -8.71 -15.96 -0.52
C LEU A 28 -10.03 -15.51 0.08
N ALA A 29 -10.93 -14.96 -0.73
CA ALA A 29 -12.25 -14.47 -0.30
C ALA A 29 -12.16 -13.43 0.82
N ILE A 30 -11.14 -12.58 0.76
CA ILE A 30 -10.95 -11.50 1.74
C ILE A 30 -11.55 -10.21 1.16
N PRO A 31 -12.52 -9.60 1.85
CA PRO A 31 -13.11 -8.35 1.36
C PRO A 31 -12.10 -7.20 1.46
N TYR A 32 -12.00 -6.43 0.40
CA TYR A 32 -11.08 -5.31 0.33
C TYR A 32 -11.71 -4.13 -0.41
N GLN A 33 -11.15 -2.95 -0.22
CA GLN A 33 -11.43 -1.80 -1.07
C GLN A 33 -10.14 -1.40 -1.79
N LYS A 34 -10.28 -0.83 -2.97
CA LYS A 34 -9.16 -0.29 -3.74
C LYS A 34 -9.42 1.18 -4.01
N LYS A 35 -8.37 2.01 -3.94
CA LYS A 35 -8.53 3.44 -4.07
C LYS A 35 -7.23 4.10 -4.50
N VAL A 36 -7.32 5.10 -5.37
CA VAL A 36 -6.18 5.96 -5.70
C VAL A 36 -6.10 7.07 -4.66
N VAL A 37 -4.97 7.14 -3.96
CA VAL A 37 -4.73 8.13 -2.92
C VAL A 37 -3.30 8.63 -3.11
N SER A 38 -3.13 9.87 -3.52
CA SER A 38 -1.81 10.41 -3.82
C SER A 38 -1.27 11.23 -2.65
N ALA A 39 -0.06 10.89 -2.19
CA ALA A 39 0.60 11.64 -1.12
C ALA A 39 0.90 13.09 -1.55
N HIS A 40 1.21 13.30 -2.81
CA HIS A 40 1.63 14.61 -3.31
C HIS A 40 0.48 15.42 -3.90
N ARG A 41 -0.49 14.77 -4.54
CA ARG A 41 -1.58 15.45 -5.24
C ARG A 41 -2.83 15.62 -4.39
N THR A 42 -3.09 14.67 -3.48
CA THR A 42 -4.26 14.70 -2.59
C THR A 42 -3.85 14.39 -1.15
N PRO A 43 -2.96 15.22 -0.55
CA PRO A 43 -2.46 14.93 0.80
C PRO A 43 -3.56 14.93 1.86
N ASP A 44 -4.56 15.81 1.75
CA ASP A 44 -5.65 15.85 2.72
C ASP A 44 -6.49 14.58 2.67
N LEU A 45 -6.78 14.08 1.47
CA LEU A 45 -7.48 12.81 1.29
C LEU A 45 -6.68 11.65 1.89
N MET A 46 -5.36 11.67 1.70
CA MET A 46 -4.48 10.63 2.25
C MET A 46 -4.52 10.64 3.78
N PHE A 47 -4.41 11.80 4.41
CA PHE A 47 -4.47 11.90 5.86
C PHE A 47 -5.81 11.48 6.41
N GLU A 48 -6.90 11.93 5.80
CA GLU A 48 -8.24 11.53 6.20
C GLU A 48 -8.43 10.02 6.10
N PHE A 49 -7.99 9.43 4.98
CA PHE A 49 -8.05 7.99 4.79
C PHE A 49 -7.32 7.26 5.93
N ALA A 50 -6.07 7.65 6.19
CA ALA A 50 -5.25 6.99 7.21
C ALA A 50 -5.85 7.11 8.60
N GLU A 51 -6.39 8.29 8.93
CA GLU A 51 -6.96 8.55 10.25
C GLU A 51 -8.29 7.83 10.49
N THR A 52 -9.07 7.57 9.44
CA THR A 52 -10.40 6.96 9.57
C THR A 52 -10.44 5.46 9.26
N ALA A 53 -9.38 4.91 8.70
CA ALA A 53 -9.38 3.53 8.21
C ALA A 53 -9.76 2.52 9.30
N ARG A 54 -9.19 2.62 10.48
CA ARG A 54 -9.50 1.70 11.59
C ARG A 54 -10.97 1.74 11.97
N ALA A 55 -11.52 2.94 12.09
CA ALA A 55 -12.93 3.11 12.46
C ALA A 55 -13.87 2.51 11.40
N GLU A 56 -13.44 2.45 10.15
CA GLU A 56 -14.21 1.86 9.07
C GLU A 56 -14.04 0.34 8.95
N GLY A 57 -13.28 -0.28 9.84
CA GLY A 57 -13.12 -1.73 9.88
C GLY A 57 -11.90 -2.25 9.15
N ILE A 58 -11.08 -1.39 8.58
CA ILE A 58 -9.83 -1.81 7.93
C ILE A 58 -8.85 -2.31 8.98
N LYS A 59 -8.20 -3.43 8.68
CA LYS A 59 -7.23 -4.06 9.57
C LYS A 59 -5.80 -4.01 9.04
N VAL A 60 -5.64 -3.95 7.72
CA VAL A 60 -4.34 -3.88 7.06
C VAL A 60 -4.45 -2.96 5.86
N ILE A 61 -3.44 -2.13 5.66
CA ILE A 61 -3.36 -1.25 4.48
C ILE A 61 -2.20 -1.72 3.61
N VAL A 62 -2.48 -1.98 2.32
CA VAL A 62 -1.45 -2.25 1.33
C VAL A 62 -1.35 -1.02 0.45
N ALA A 63 -0.17 -0.42 0.40
CA ALA A 63 0.06 0.84 -0.33
C ALA A 63 1.14 0.66 -1.37
N GLY A 64 0.80 0.93 -2.63
CA GLY A 64 1.74 0.88 -3.75
C GLY A 64 2.07 2.27 -4.25
N ALA A 65 3.34 2.50 -4.56
CA ALA A 65 3.79 3.78 -5.10
C ALA A 65 5.09 3.61 -5.88
N GLY A 66 5.31 4.50 -6.84
CA GLY A 66 6.51 4.49 -7.68
C GLY A 66 7.25 5.82 -7.65
N GLY A 67 8.53 5.78 -7.99
CA GLY A 67 9.39 6.96 -7.98
C GLY A 67 9.66 7.45 -6.57
N ALA A 68 9.33 8.70 -6.27
CA ALA A 68 9.32 9.24 -4.92
C ALA A 68 8.12 8.66 -4.18
N ALA A 69 8.23 7.41 -3.78
CA ALA A 69 7.13 6.58 -3.31
C ALA A 69 6.84 6.82 -1.82
N HIS A 70 6.34 8.01 -1.50
CA HIS A 70 6.12 8.43 -0.12
C HIS A 70 4.81 7.95 0.50
N LEU A 71 3.87 7.44 -0.31
CA LEU A 71 2.53 7.08 0.17
C LEU A 71 2.54 6.09 1.34
N PRO A 72 3.27 4.96 1.26
CA PRO A 72 3.23 4.00 2.38
C PRO A 72 3.72 4.60 3.70
N GLY A 73 4.85 5.31 3.68
CA GLY A 73 5.40 5.93 4.88
C GLY A 73 4.52 7.04 5.44
N MET A 74 3.94 7.85 4.58
CA MET A 74 3.05 8.93 5.01
C MET A 74 1.78 8.39 5.65
N VAL A 75 1.22 7.33 5.08
CA VAL A 75 0.06 6.68 5.68
C VAL A 75 0.42 6.03 7.02
N ALA A 76 1.56 5.33 7.08
CA ALA A 76 2.02 4.69 8.31
C ALA A 76 2.23 5.71 9.43
N ALA A 77 2.60 6.94 9.10
CA ALA A 77 2.77 8.00 10.10
C ALA A 77 1.46 8.47 10.71
N LYS A 78 0.32 8.13 10.10
CA LYS A 78 -1.01 8.59 10.52
C LYS A 78 -1.92 7.47 11.03
N THR A 79 -1.44 6.23 11.09
CA THR A 79 -2.26 5.10 11.54
C THR A 79 -1.41 4.12 12.34
N THR A 80 -2.06 3.39 13.25
CA THR A 80 -1.42 2.27 13.94
C THR A 80 -1.74 0.93 13.29
N LEU A 81 -2.49 0.94 12.19
CA LEU A 81 -2.70 -0.28 11.41
C LEU A 81 -1.41 -0.71 10.71
N PRO A 82 -1.22 -2.02 10.50
CA PRO A 82 -0.10 -2.48 9.69
C PRO A 82 -0.17 -1.90 8.28
N VAL A 83 0.95 -1.38 7.78
CA VAL A 83 1.07 -0.88 6.41
C VAL A 83 2.11 -1.73 5.67
N ILE A 84 1.70 -2.28 4.54
CA ILE A 84 2.57 -3.05 3.66
C ILE A 84 2.83 -2.17 2.43
N GLY A 85 4.10 -1.87 2.16
CA GLY A 85 4.49 -1.04 1.03
C GLY A 85 4.93 -1.89 -0.16
N VAL A 86 4.40 -1.59 -1.33
CA VAL A 86 4.75 -2.25 -2.58
C VAL A 86 5.48 -1.26 -3.47
N PRO A 87 6.79 -1.47 -3.73
CA PRO A 87 7.53 -0.61 -4.66
C PRO A 87 7.09 -0.91 -6.09
N VAL A 88 6.51 0.08 -6.75
CA VAL A 88 6.11 -0.06 -8.15
C VAL A 88 7.31 0.26 -9.04
N GLN A 89 7.52 -0.53 -10.07
CA GLN A 89 8.64 -0.32 -10.98
C GLN A 89 8.53 1.03 -11.67
N SER A 90 9.63 1.79 -11.67
CA SER A 90 9.72 3.11 -12.28
C SER A 90 10.55 3.05 -13.55
N ARG A 91 10.45 4.09 -14.39
CA ARG A 91 11.21 4.16 -15.64
C ARG A 91 12.68 4.46 -15.41
N ALA A 92 12.97 5.44 -14.55
CA ALA A 92 14.34 5.94 -14.40
C ALA A 92 15.27 4.95 -13.74
N LEU A 93 14.83 4.28 -12.65
CA LEU A 93 15.69 3.41 -11.86
C LEU A 93 15.11 2.01 -11.69
N ASN A 94 14.17 1.62 -12.53
CA ASN A 94 13.56 0.28 -12.53
C ASN A 94 12.96 -0.13 -11.18
N GLY A 95 12.53 0.84 -10.39
CA GLY A 95 11.92 0.59 -9.08
C GLY A 95 12.85 0.72 -7.90
N LEU A 96 14.15 0.90 -8.12
CA LEU A 96 15.09 1.10 -7.01
C LEU A 96 14.75 2.35 -6.21
N ASP A 97 14.39 3.43 -6.90
CA ASP A 97 13.93 4.67 -6.27
C ASP A 97 12.66 4.45 -5.46
N SER A 98 11.72 3.66 -5.97
CA SER A 98 10.50 3.29 -5.25
C SER A 98 10.85 2.49 -4.00
N LEU A 99 11.69 1.47 -4.13
CA LEU A 99 12.11 0.62 -3.02
C LEU A 99 12.77 1.43 -1.91
N LEU A 100 13.75 2.26 -2.27
CA LEU A 100 14.48 3.04 -1.27
C LEU A 100 13.58 4.09 -0.58
N SER A 101 12.62 4.63 -1.30
CA SER A 101 11.65 5.57 -0.71
C SER A 101 10.73 4.91 0.32
N ILE A 102 10.46 3.63 0.15
CA ILE A 102 9.51 2.88 1.00
C ILE A 102 10.22 2.18 2.16
N VAL A 103 11.39 1.57 1.91
CA VAL A 103 12.01 0.65 2.88
C VAL A 103 12.77 1.36 3.99
N GLN A 104 13.35 2.52 3.72
CA GLN A 104 14.20 3.23 4.69
C GLN A 104 13.40 4.06 5.68
N MET A 105 12.51 3.42 6.42
CA MET A 105 11.67 4.09 7.40
C MET A 105 12.43 4.33 8.72
N PRO A 106 12.15 5.46 9.38
CA PRO A 106 12.76 5.75 10.68
C PRO A 106 12.22 4.81 11.77
N GLY A 107 13.02 4.60 12.81
CA GLY A 107 12.54 3.84 13.97
C GLY A 107 11.27 4.45 14.54
N GLY A 108 10.29 3.63 14.84
CA GLY A 108 8.99 4.05 15.36
C GLY A 108 7.87 4.13 14.33
N VAL A 109 8.19 4.16 13.03
CA VAL A 109 7.18 4.19 11.96
C VAL A 109 7.49 3.07 10.96
N PRO A 110 6.99 1.85 11.21
CA PRO A 110 7.31 0.70 10.35
C PRO A 110 6.44 0.61 9.11
N VAL A 111 7.05 0.17 8.01
CA VAL A 111 6.35 -0.24 6.79
C VAL A 111 6.94 -1.58 6.36
N ALA A 112 6.11 -2.60 6.25
CA ALA A 112 6.54 -3.92 5.75
C ALA A 112 6.67 -3.84 4.24
N THR A 113 7.90 -3.91 3.72
CA THR A 113 8.19 -3.68 2.30
C THR A 113 8.36 -5.00 1.55
N THR A 114 7.69 -5.15 0.41
CA THR A 114 7.76 -6.34 -0.43
C THR A 114 8.67 -6.10 -1.64
N ALA A 115 8.75 -7.08 -2.54
CA ALA A 115 9.57 -6.97 -3.74
C ALA A 115 9.04 -5.90 -4.71
N ILE A 116 9.92 -5.43 -5.59
CA ILE A 116 9.54 -4.48 -6.63
C ILE A 116 8.60 -5.14 -7.64
N GLY A 117 7.52 -4.47 -7.98
CA GLY A 117 6.63 -4.88 -9.06
C GLY A 117 5.60 -5.92 -8.68
N LYS A 118 5.17 -6.70 -9.67
CA LYS A 118 4.04 -7.62 -9.51
C LYS A 118 4.25 -8.70 -8.46
N ALA A 119 5.45 -9.23 -8.34
CA ALA A 119 5.77 -10.21 -7.31
C ALA A 119 5.54 -9.62 -5.91
N GLY A 120 5.95 -8.37 -5.71
CA GLY A 120 5.74 -7.67 -4.45
C GLY A 120 4.26 -7.44 -4.15
N ALA A 121 3.48 -7.10 -5.17
CA ALA A 121 2.04 -6.90 -5.01
C ALA A 121 1.33 -8.20 -4.63
N THR A 122 1.68 -9.31 -5.28
CA THR A 122 1.15 -10.64 -4.94
C THR A 122 1.49 -11.00 -3.50
N ASN A 123 2.76 -10.84 -3.12
CA ASN A 123 3.19 -11.16 -1.75
C ASN A 123 2.58 -10.24 -0.71
N ALA A 124 2.30 -8.99 -1.06
CA ALA A 124 1.60 -8.08 -0.16
C ALA A 124 0.19 -8.57 0.15
N GLY A 125 -0.51 -9.09 -0.85
CA GLY A 125 -1.82 -9.70 -0.65
C GLY A 125 -1.77 -10.90 0.29
N LEU A 126 -0.79 -11.78 0.09
CA LEU A 126 -0.58 -12.94 0.96
C LEU A 126 -0.22 -12.52 2.38
N LEU A 127 0.67 -11.54 2.51
CA LEU A 127 1.09 -11.05 3.82
C LEU A 127 -0.07 -10.40 4.58
N ALA A 128 -0.88 -9.61 3.88
CA ALA A 128 -2.09 -9.02 4.47
C ALA A 128 -3.03 -10.10 5.01
N ALA A 129 -3.23 -11.18 4.22
CA ALA A 129 -4.05 -12.30 4.65
C ALA A 129 -3.49 -12.97 5.91
N GLN A 130 -2.18 -13.10 6.01
CA GLN A 130 -1.53 -13.69 7.19
C GLN A 130 -1.68 -12.82 8.44
N MET A 131 -1.85 -11.52 8.27
CA MET A 131 -2.02 -10.58 9.39
C MET A 131 -3.45 -10.53 9.93
N LEU A 132 -4.41 -11.11 9.21
CA LEU A 132 -5.82 -11.09 9.62
C LEU A 132 -6.17 -12.20 10.63
#